data_e1c37b2e91fb00c859fdc0816f14a14e
#
_entry.id   e1c37b2e91fb00c859fdc0816f14a14e
#
_cell.length_a   1.000
_cell.length_b   1.000
_cell.length_c   1.000
_cell.angle_alpha   90.00
_cell.angle_beta   90.00
_cell.angle_gamma   90.00
#
_symmetry.space_group_name_H-M   'P 1'
#
loop_
_entity.id
_entity.type
_entity.pdbx_description
1 polymer ?
#
loop_
_entity_poly.entity_id
_entity_poly.type
_entity_poly.pdbx_seq_one_letter_code
_entity_poly.pdbx_strand_id
1 'polypeptide(L)'
;PVLMSADMLLYNADLVPVGEDQRQHLELTRDIAGRFNNLYGGNKWKKRGKNEKSPSGRFRGKDVLIVPEAFTPKSGGRVMSLTDGSAKMSKSNPAEGSRINVLDSPDVIAQKIKRCKTDAIEGMNYDDERPEAKNLLTMYELCTGMSREEVLNECASMRWGEFKPALTEVVVDHLKPIQEKYEEIMNEEGCLDSVLEQGAVRANEVAEKTCADVRDAMGFVHRKSRYM
;
A
#
# COMPACT_ATOMS: atom_id res chain seq x y z
N PRO A 1 15.18 5.16 4.16
CA PRO A 1 14.89 6.32 3.30
C PRO A 1 15.53 6.23 1.92
N VAL A 2 16.84 5.91 1.83
CA VAL A 2 17.56 5.90 0.53
C VAL A 2 16.99 4.87 -0.45
N LEU A 3 16.82 3.62 -0.02
CA LEU A 3 16.22 2.56 -0.86
C LEU A 3 14.80 2.92 -1.28
N MET A 4 13.99 3.41 -0.35
CA MET A 4 12.61 3.83 -0.64
C MET A 4 12.56 4.97 -1.68
N SER A 5 13.47 5.94 -1.59
CA SER A 5 13.58 7.01 -2.59
C SER A 5 14.03 6.46 -3.95
N ALA A 6 14.96 5.51 -3.97
CA ALA A 6 15.41 4.86 -5.20
C ALA A 6 14.26 4.11 -5.88
N ASP A 7 13.48 3.33 -5.11
CA ASP A 7 12.33 2.57 -5.64
C ASP A 7 11.28 3.48 -6.29
N MET A 8 11.01 4.64 -5.70
CA MET A 8 10.04 5.60 -6.26
C MET A 8 10.58 6.29 -7.52
N LEU A 9 11.82 6.78 -7.47
CA LEU A 9 12.40 7.59 -8.55
C LEU A 9 12.81 6.73 -9.75
N LEU A 10 13.31 5.51 -9.51
CA LEU A 10 13.79 4.60 -10.55
C LEU A 10 12.67 4.19 -11.52
N TYR A 11 11.47 4.01 -11.00
CA TYR A 11 10.29 3.62 -11.77
C TYR A 11 9.41 4.80 -12.20
N ASN A 12 9.86 6.03 -11.95
CA ASN A 12 9.10 7.25 -12.31
C ASN A 12 7.65 7.20 -11.75
N ALA A 13 7.51 6.81 -10.48
CA ALA A 13 6.21 6.74 -9.84
C ALA A 13 5.56 8.13 -9.75
N ASP A 14 4.32 8.26 -10.21
CA ASP A 14 3.53 9.49 -10.08
C ASP A 14 2.84 9.57 -8.75
N LEU A 15 2.21 8.46 -8.35
CA LEU A 15 1.46 8.33 -7.11
C LEU A 15 2.05 7.19 -6.29
N VAL A 16 2.28 7.47 -5.02
CA VAL A 16 2.83 6.49 -4.09
C VAL A 16 1.82 6.28 -2.96
N PRO A 17 1.19 5.11 -2.88
CA PRO A 17 0.34 4.77 -1.74
C PRO A 17 1.19 4.67 -0.48
N VAL A 18 0.98 5.57 0.46
CA VAL A 18 1.74 5.61 1.72
C VAL A 18 0.83 5.85 2.91
N GLY A 19 1.15 5.18 4.03
CA GLY A 19 0.61 5.54 5.33
C GLY A 19 1.24 6.84 5.86
N GLU A 20 0.58 7.47 6.83
CA GLU A 20 1.05 8.72 7.46
C GLU A 20 2.47 8.61 8.04
N ASP A 21 2.87 7.43 8.51
CA ASP A 21 4.19 7.14 9.07
C ASP A 21 5.33 7.21 8.04
N GLN A 22 5.03 7.07 6.74
CA GLN A 22 6.01 7.13 5.64
C GLN A 22 6.03 8.46 4.89
N ARG A 23 5.16 9.39 5.27
CA ARG A 23 5.01 10.68 4.58
C ARG A 23 6.30 11.49 4.55
N GLN A 24 7.08 11.50 5.65
CA GLN A 24 8.35 12.19 5.72
C GLN A 24 9.39 11.63 4.72
N HIS A 25 9.41 10.32 4.52
CA HIS A 25 10.30 9.69 3.51
C HIS A 25 9.90 10.07 2.08
N LEU A 26 8.61 10.20 1.81
CA LEU A 26 8.14 10.64 0.51
C LEU A 26 8.50 12.12 0.28
N GLU A 27 8.35 13.01 1.26
CA GLU A 27 8.77 14.41 1.12
C GLU A 27 10.27 14.53 0.86
N LEU A 28 11.11 13.73 1.54
CA LEU A 28 12.54 13.65 1.23
C LEU A 28 12.78 13.23 -0.24
N THR A 29 12.03 12.25 -0.73
CA THR A 29 12.12 11.81 -2.13
C THR A 29 11.75 12.92 -3.11
N ARG A 30 10.70 13.69 -2.79
CA ARG A 30 10.26 14.86 -3.56
C ARG A 30 11.32 15.95 -3.60
N ASP A 31 11.96 16.22 -2.46
CA ASP A 31 13.07 17.20 -2.36
C ASP A 31 14.26 16.77 -3.20
N ILE A 32 14.64 15.48 -3.16
CA ILE A 32 15.72 14.91 -3.99
C ILE A 32 15.40 15.08 -5.48
N ALA A 33 14.20 14.69 -5.92
CA ALA A 33 13.78 14.81 -7.31
C ALA A 33 13.75 16.28 -7.77
N GLY A 34 13.14 17.15 -6.96
CA GLY A 34 13.07 18.59 -7.24
C GLY A 34 14.46 19.25 -7.34
N ARG A 35 15.36 18.91 -6.41
CA ARG A 35 16.75 19.41 -6.43
C ARG A 35 17.52 18.89 -7.61
N PHE A 36 17.37 17.61 -7.95
CA PHE A 36 18.00 17.03 -9.15
C PHE A 36 17.52 17.73 -10.43
N ASN A 37 16.21 17.89 -10.58
CA ASN A 37 15.62 18.56 -11.74
C ASN A 37 16.05 20.03 -11.86
N ASN A 38 16.24 20.73 -10.75
CA ASN A 38 16.74 22.11 -10.77
C ASN A 38 18.20 22.20 -11.19
N LEU A 39 19.04 21.25 -10.79
CA LEU A 39 20.47 21.25 -11.09
C LEU A 39 20.77 20.75 -12.52
N TYR A 40 20.08 19.70 -12.94
CA TYR A 40 20.37 18.97 -14.17
C TYR A 40 19.27 19.07 -15.23
N GLY A 41 18.09 19.57 -14.89
CA GLY A 41 16.98 19.81 -15.82
C GLY A 41 17.25 20.99 -16.74
N GLY A 42 17.66 20.74 -17.97
CA GLY A 42 17.93 21.77 -18.99
C GLY A 42 16.80 21.92 -20.02
N ASN A 43 17.05 22.74 -21.08
CA ASN A 43 16.11 22.97 -22.17
C ASN A 43 15.69 21.68 -22.91
N LYS A 44 16.54 20.67 -22.95
CA LYS A 44 16.26 19.33 -23.50
C LYS A 44 15.04 18.70 -22.82
N TRP A 45 15.00 18.81 -21.49
CA TRP A 45 13.95 18.23 -20.64
C TRP A 45 12.68 19.07 -20.61
N LYS A 46 12.79 20.39 -20.83
CA LYS A 46 11.63 21.29 -20.93
C LYS A 46 10.68 20.95 -22.08
N LYS A 47 11.19 20.31 -23.13
CA LYS A 47 10.41 19.92 -24.32
C LYS A 47 9.81 18.53 -24.19
N ARG A 48 10.40 17.68 -23.36
CA ARG A 48 9.92 16.31 -23.08
C ARG A 48 8.70 16.40 -22.17
N GLY A 49 7.60 15.82 -22.56
CA GLY A 49 6.39 15.82 -21.75
C GLY A 49 5.60 17.13 -21.69
N LYS A 50 5.84 18.07 -22.62
CA LYS A 50 5.13 19.35 -22.67
C LYS A 50 3.60 19.20 -22.70
N ASN A 51 3.11 18.03 -23.14
CA ASN A 51 1.69 17.67 -23.22
C ASN A 51 1.29 16.56 -22.23
N GLU A 52 2.22 16.04 -21.44
CA GLU A 52 1.95 15.00 -20.45
C GLU A 52 1.54 15.65 -19.13
N LYS A 53 0.42 15.19 -18.59
CA LYS A 53 -0.06 15.59 -17.27
C LYS A 53 0.13 14.42 -16.31
N SER A 54 0.54 14.72 -15.07
CA SER A 54 0.48 13.76 -13.97
C SER A 54 -0.99 13.44 -13.63
N PRO A 55 -1.27 12.38 -12.89
CA PRO A 55 -2.61 12.10 -12.38
C PRO A 55 -3.23 13.26 -11.58
N SER A 56 -2.41 14.08 -10.95
CA SER A 56 -2.83 15.32 -10.26
C SER A 56 -3.06 16.52 -11.19
N GLY A 57 -2.87 16.35 -12.51
CA GLY A 57 -3.08 17.40 -13.50
C GLY A 57 -1.89 18.35 -13.72
N ARG A 58 -0.75 18.13 -13.07
CA ARG A 58 0.47 18.94 -13.28
C ARG A 58 1.14 18.59 -14.61
N PHE A 59 1.69 19.60 -15.26
CA PHE A 59 2.50 19.39 -16.47
C PHE A 59 3.89 18.86 -16.11
N ARG A 60 4.30 17.74 -16.72
CA ARG A 60 5.60 17.08 -16.52
C ARG A 60 6.76 17.73 -17.32
N GLY A 61 6.54 18.85 -17.91
CA GLY A 61 7.37 19.42 -18.98
C GLY A 61 8.78 19.90 -18.64
N LYS A 62 9.32 19.61 -17.42
CA LYS A 62 10.66 20.07 -17.03
C LYS A 62 11.51 19.01 -16.34
N ASP A 63 10.97 17.84 -16.11
CA ASP A 63 11.51 16.94 -15.12
C ASP A 63 12.29 15.78 -15.74
N VAL A 64 13.53 15.60 -15.33
CA VAL A 64 14.31 14.38 -15.59
C VAL A 64 13.74 13.25 -14.75
N LEU A 65 13.47 13.55 -13.47
CA LEU A 65 12.82 12.66 -12.52
C LEU A 65 11.40 13.16 -12.25
N ILE A 66 10.46 12.25 -12.18
CA ILE A 66 9.09 12.57 -11.74
C ILE A 66 9.11 12.85 -10.24
N VAL A 67 8.47 13.95 -9.84
CA VAL A 67 8.29 14.28 -8.42
C VAL A 67 7.02 13.53 -7.94
N PRO A 68 7.17 12.47 -7.13
CA PRO A 68 6.03 11.64 -6.76
C PRO A 68 5.05 12.37 -5.84
N GLU A 69 3.79 11.98 -5.86
CA GLU A 69 2.75 12.50 -4.97
C GLU A 69 2.24 11.42 -4.02
N ALA A 70 1.91 11.81 -2.78
CA ALA A 70 1.31 10.87 -1.84
C ALA A 70 -0.12 10.54 -2.25
N PHE A 71 -0.45 9.27 -2.23
CA PHE A 71 -1.81 8.80 -2.30
C PHE A 71 -2.18 8.16 -0.96
N THR A 72 -3.03 8.83 -0.21
CA THR A 72 -3.55 8.30 1.06
C THR A 72 -5.04 8.00 0.85
N PRO A 73 -5.47 6.74 0.95
CA PRO A 73 -6.88 6.38 0.85
C PRO A 73 -7.71 7.11 1.90
N LYS A 74 -8.93 7.49 1.54
CA LYS A 74 -9.85 8.18 2.47
C LYS A 74 -10.30 7.27 3.61
N SER A 75 -10.34 5.96 3.38
CA SER A 75 -10.70 4.93 4.36
C SER A 75 -9.62 3.86 4.42
N GLY A 76 -9.40 3.27 5.59
CA GLY A 76 -8.45 2.16 5.77
C GLY A 76 -6.98 2.53 5.80
N GLY A 77 -6.63 3.80 5.85
CA GLY A 77 -5.23 4.24 5.94
C GLY A 77 -4.48 3.70 7.17
N ARG A 78 -5.22 3.24 8.19
CA ARG A 78 -4.66 2.63 9.39
C ARG A 78 -5.64 1.61 9.96
N VAL A 79 -5.22 0.33 10.02
CA VAL A 79 -5.92 -0.73 10.75
C VAL A 79 -5.30 -0.83 12.15
N MET A 80 -6.14 -0.88 13.17
CA MET A 80 -5.71 -0.89 14.57
C MET A 80 -5.62 -2.32 15.09
N SER A 81 -4.87 -2.51 16.19
CA SER A 81 -4.69 -3.80 16.84
C SER A 81 -6.02 -4.38 17.33
N LEU A 82 -6.15 -5.71 17.28
CA LEU A 82 -7.31 -6.41 17.83
C LEU A 82 -7.35 -6.41 19.36
N THR A 83 -6.21 -6.18 20.00
CA THR A 83 -6.09 -6.15 21.46
C THR A 83 -6.12 -4.74 22.04
N ASP A 84 -5.94 -3.72 21.19
CA ASP A 84 -5.95 -2.32 21.57
C ASP A 84 -6.33 -1.44 20.35
N GLY A 85 -7.57 -0.97 20.31
CA GLY A 85 -8.11 -0.15 19.23
C GLY A 85 -7.43 1.22 19.05
N SER A 86 -6.60 1.65 20.00
CA SER A 86 -5.81 2.88 19.92
C SER A 86 -4.40 2.67 19.34
N ALA A 87 -3.89 1.43 19.36
CA ALA A 87 -2.57 1.08 18.84
C ALA A 87 -2.65 0.53 17.40
N LYS A 88 -1.70 0.93 16.54
CA LYS A 88 -1.61 0.40 15.17
C LYS A 88 -1.36 -1.11 15.19
N MET A 89 -2.05 -1.86 14.32
CA MET A 89 -1.74 -3.26 14.04
C MET A 89 -0.31 -3.36 13.49
N SER A 90 0.52 -4.18 14.14
CA SER A 90 1.94 -4.28 13.78
C SER A 90 2.40 -5.73 13.76
N LYS A 91 3.18 -6.06 12.71
CA LYS A 91 3.84 -7.37 12.57
C LYS A 91 4.87 -7.64 13.68
N SER A 92 5.49 -6.58 14.19
CA SER A 92 6.51 -6.64 15.25
C SER A 92 5.93 -6.74 16.67
N ASN A 93 4.61 -6.66 16.85
CA ASN A 93 4.00 -6.86 18.15
C ASN A 93 4.17 -8.34 18.58
N PRO A 94 4.75 -8.61 19.78
CA PRO A 94 4.94 -9.99 20.27
C PRO A 94 3.64 -10.74 20.49
N ALA A 95 2.52 -10.04 20.73
CA ALA A 95 1.21 -10.65 20.91
C ALA A 95 0.59 -11.02 19.56
N GLU A 96 0.63 -12.29 19.19
CA GLU A 96 0.06 -12.78 17.91
C GLU A 96 -1.45 -12.52 17.78
N GLY A 97 -2.19 -12.51 18.87
CA GLY A 97 -3.62 -12.18 18.92
C GLY A 97 -3.93 -10.72 18.59
N SER A 98 -2.92 -9.84 18.48
CA SER A 98 -3.08 -8.42 18.15
C SER A 98 -3.33 -8.15 16.68
N ARG A 99 -3.09 -9.13 15.80
CA ARG A 99 -3.14 -8.98 14.34
C ARG A 99 -3.74 -10.20 13.64
N ILE A 100 -4.27 -10.00 12.45
CA ILE A 100 -4.59 -11.06 11.50
C ILE A 100 -3.47 -11.09 10.46
N ASN A 101 -2.85 -12.26 10.28
CA ASN A 101 -1.91 -12.48 9.20
C ASN A 101 -2.67 -12.97 7.95
N VAL A 102 -2.18 -12.65 6.77
CA VAL A 102 -2.83 -13.03 5.50
C VAL A 102 -2.98 -14.56 5.36
N LEU A 103 -2.03 -15.31 5.93
CA LEU A 103 -2.00 -16.78 5.87
C LEU A 103 -2.57 -17.45 7.14
N ASP A 104 -3.23 -16.71 8.02
CA ASP A 104 -3.93 -17.32 9.15
C ASP A 104 -5.09 -18.20 8.62
N SER A 105 -5.23 -19.41 9.16
CA SER A 105 -6.36 -20.27 8.81
C SER A 105 -7.69 -19.67 9.28
N PRO A 106 -8.84 -20.06 8.69
CA PRO A 106 -10.16 -19.60 9.10
C PRO A 106 -10.41 -19.76 10.61
N ASP A 107 -9.98 -20.87 11.21
CA ASP A 107 -10.12 -21.13 12.64
C ASP A 107 -9.29 -20.17 13.49
N VAL A 108 -8.06 -19.85 13.06
CA VAL A 108 -7.18 -18.90 13.73
C VAL A 108 -7.77 -17.49 13.65
N ILE A 109 -8.28 -17.09 12.48
CA ILE A 109 -8.97 -15.80 12.30
C ILE A 109 -10.18 -15.71 13.23
N ALA A 110 -11.02 -16.74 13.25
CA ALA A 110 -12.20 -16.81 14.11
C ALA A 110 -11.83 -16.66 15.59
N GLN A 111 -10.79 -17.37 16.05
CA GLN A 111 -10.32 -17.26 17.43
C GLN A 111 -9.79 -15.87 17.77
N LYS A 112 -9.02 -15.24 16.88
CA LYS A 112 -8.49 -13.90 17.08
C LYS A 112 -9.61 -12.86 17.17
N ILE A 113 -10.59 -12.89 16.25
CA ILE A 113 -11.75 -11.99 16.26
C ILE A 113 -12.62 -12.26 17.49
N LYS A 114 -12.87 -13.51 17.85
CA LYS A 114 -13.63 -13.87 19.06
C LYS A 114 -13.01 -13.25 20.32
N ARG A 115 -11.68 -13.28 20.44
CA ARG A 115 -10.93 -12.78 21.60
C ARG A 115 -10.57 -11.30 21.54
N CYS A 116 -10.83 -10.61 20.42
CA CYS A 116 -10.49 -9.20 20.29
C CYS A 116 -11.20 -8.36 21.35
N LYS A 117 -10.52 -7.29 21.78
CA LYS A 117 -11.06 -6.35 22.76
C LYS A 117 -12.30 -5.66 22.22
N THR A 118 -13.30 -5.52 23.06
CA THR A 118 -14.58 -4.85 22.78
C THR A 118 -15.03 -4.05 24.00
N ASP A 119 -15.87 -3.06 23.77
CA ASP A 119 -16.55 -2.33 24.85
C ASP A 119 -17.86 -3.04 25.30
N ALA A 120 -18.53 -2.45 26.28
CA ALA A 120 -19.80 -2.96 26.83
C ALA A 120 -21.04 -2.23 26.25
N ILE A 121 -20.84 -1.36 25.25
CA ILE A 121 -21.90 -0.54 24.69
C ILE A 121 -22.64 -1.34 23.61
N GLU A 122 -23.96 -1.33 23.63
CA GLU A 122 -24.78 -2.01 22.63
C GLU A 122 -24.80 -1.26 21.30
N GLY A 123 -24.94 -2.04 20.21
CA GLY A 123 -24.94 -1.55 18.84
C GLY A 123 -23.56 -1.21 18.31
N MET A 124 -23.46 -1.10 16.98
CA MET A 124 -22.24 -0.80 16.25
C MET A 124 -22.30 0.62 15.67
N ASN A 125 -21.25 1.43 15.91
CA ASN A 125 -21.11 2.76 15.35
C ASN A 125 -19.64 3.16 15.18
N TYR A 126 -19.37 4.16 14.34
CA TYR A 126 -18.03 4.72 14.11
C TYR A 126 -17.69 5.86 15.08
N ASP A 127 -17.98 5.68 16.36
CA ASP A 127 -17.68 6.69 17.38
C ASP A 127 -16.18 6.71 17.72
N ASP A 128 -15.59 7.88 17.81
CA ASP A 128 -14.18 8.06 18.18
C ASP A 128 -13.91 7.66 19.64
N GLU A 129 -14.93 7.69 20.49
CA GLU A 129 -14.83 7.21 21.88
C GLU A 129 -14.91 5.69 21.99
N ARG A 130 -15.18 4.99 20.87
CA ARG A 130 -15.25 3.53 20.77
C ARG A 130 -14.22 2.99 19.78
N PRO A 131 -12.91 3.12 20.06
CA PRO A 131 -11.86 2.78 19.10
C PRO A 131 -11.89 1.31 18.65
N GLU A 132 -12.30 0.39 19.50
CA GLU A 132 -12.44 -1.03 19.17
C GLU A 132 -13.57 -1.25 18.16
N ALA A 133 -14.76 -0.70 18.41
CA ALA A 133 -15.90 -0.82 17.51
C ALA A 133 -15.59 -0.19 16.15
N LYS A 134 -15.05 1.04 16.16
CA LYS A 134 -14.64 1.75 14.96
C LYS A 134 -13.62 0.97 14.14
N ASN A 135 -12.62 0.34 14.79
CA ASN A 135 -11.62 -0.47 14.10
C ASN A 135 -12.25 -1.70 13.42
N LEU A 136 -13.07 -2.44 14.13
CA LEU A 136 -13.69 -3.66 13.60
C LEU A 136 -14.71 -3.35 12.48
N LEU A 137 -15.48 -2.27 12.60
CA LEU A 137 -16.34 -1.78 11.53
C LEU A 137 -15.53 -1.32 10.30
N THR A 138 -14.38 -0.67 10.51
CA THR A 138 -13.49 -0.30 9.41
C THR A 138 -12.93 -1.53 8.70
N MET A 139 -12.61 -2.59 9.43
CA MET A 139 -12.20 -3.86 8.81
C MET A 139 -13.34 -4.47 7.99
N TYR A 140 -14.57 -4.44 8.50
CA TYR A 140 -15.74 -4.90 7.78
C TYR A 140 -15.96 -4.11 6.47
N GLU A 141 -15.92 -2.77 6.55
CA GLU A 141 -15.98 -1.84 5.41
C GLU A 141 -14.94 -2.18 4.33
N LEU A 142 -13.67 -2.38 4.75
CA LEU A 142 -12.56 -2.68 3.83
C LEU A 142 -12.69 -4.04 3.16
N CYS A 143 -13.11 -5.06 3.89
CA CYS A 143 -13.23 -6.41 3.35
C CYS A 143 -14.45 -6.59 2.44
N THR A 144 -15.56 -5.89 2.73
CA THR A 144 -16.78 -5.93 1.90
C THR A 144 -16.74 -4.97 0.73
N GLY A 145 -15.99 -3.87 0.83
CA GLY A 145 -16.04 -2.76 -0.11
C GLY A 145 -17.30 -1.88 0.01
N MET A 146 -18.13 -2.11 1.02
CA MET A 146 -19.31 -1.30 1.31
C MET A 146 -18.93 0.11 1.77
N SER A 147 -19.82 1.06 1.56
CA SER A 147 -19.73 2.38 2.17
C SER A 147 -20.05 2.30 3.68
N ARG A 148 -19.62 3.29 4.44
CA ARG A 148 -19.92 3.39 5.89
C ARG A 148 -21.41 3.37 6.18
N GLU A 149 -22.22 3.98 5.32
CA GLU A 149 -23.66 4.04 5.47
C GLU A 149 -24.30 2.65 5.29
N GLU A 150 -23.84 1.89 4.29
CA GLU A 150 -24.27 0.51 4.08
C GLU A 150 -23.88 -0.40 5.24
N VAL A 151 -22.63 -0.29 5.74
CA VAL A 151 -22.16 -1.05 6.91
C VAL A 151 -22.99 -0.72 8.15
N LEU A 152 -23.33 0.55 8.39
CA LEU A 152 -24.18 0.92 9.52
C LEU A 152 -25.61 0.41 9.36
N ASN A 153 -26.17 0.45 8.16
CA ASN A 153 -27.50 -0.10 7.89
C ASN A 153 -27.58 -1.60 8.21
N GLU A 154 -26.52 -2.32 7.95
CA GLU A 154 -26.43 -3.77 8.21
C GLU A 154 -26.07 -4.09 9.67
N CYS A 155 -25.09 -3.40 10.22
CA CYS A 155 -24.45 -3.80 11.48
C CYS A 155 -24.91 -3.00 12.72
N ALA A 156 -25.52 -1.82 12.56
CA ALA A 156 -25.79 -0.92 13.70
C ALA A 156 -26.62 -1.55 14.84
N SER A 157 -27.54 -2.45 14.52
CA SER A 157 -28.36 -3.13 15.50
C SER A 157 -27.74 -4.40 16.08
N MET A 158 -26.62 -4.86 15.52
CA MET A 158 -25.95 -6.09 15.95
C MET A 158 -25.31 -5.93 17.34
N ARG A 159 -25.37 -6.99 18.13
CA ARG A 159 -24.55 -7.13 19.34
C ARG A 159 -23.21 -7.78 18.98
N TRP A 160 -22.23 -7.68 19.88
CA TRP A 160 -20.90 -8.29 19.68
C TRP A 160 -20.94 -9.78 19.34
N GLY A 161 -21.92 -10.50 19.89
CA GLY A 161 -22.12 -11.94 19.61
C GLY A 161 -22.57 -12.25 18.19
N GLU A 162 -23.18 -11.29 17.52
CA GLU A 162 -23.64 -11.40 16.11
C GLU A 162 -22.62 -10.78 15.16
N PHE A 163 -22.07 -9.63 15.54
CA PHE A 163 -21.12 -8.89 14.69
C PHE A 163 -19.76 -9.62 14.52
N LYS A 164 -19.20 -10.21 15.59
CA LYS A 164 -17.93 -10.92 15.50
C LYS A 164 -17.95 -12.12 14.54
N PRO A 165 -18.98 -12.99 14.54
CA PRO A 165 -19.13 -14.02 13.53
C PRO A 165 -19.25 -13.45 12.11
N ALA A 166 -20.08 -12.42 11.90
CA ALA A 166 -20.24 -11.77 10.59
C ALA A 166 -18.91 -11.18 10.10
N LEU A 167 -18.17 -10.46 10.96
CA LEU A 167 -16.83 -9.95 10.61
C LEU A 167 -15.86 -11.09 10.29
N THR A 168 -15.94 -12.22 11.01
CA THR A 168 -15.09 -13.38 10.75
C THR A 168 -15.32 -13.93 9.35
N GLU A 169 -16.59 -14.12 8.96
CA GLU A 169 -16.97 -14.61 7.63
C GLU A 169 -16.45 -13.70 6.53
N VAL A 170 -16.69 -12.41 6.66
CA VAL A 170 -16.23 -11.38 5.69
C VAL A 170 -14.72 -11.36 5.56
N VAL A 171 -13.96 -11.44 6.66
CA VAL A 171 -12.49 -11.45 6.62
C VAL A 171 -11.96 -12.74 6.01
N VAL A 172 -12.54 -13.90 6.33
CA VAL A 172 -12.16 -15.19 5.76
C VAL A 172 -12.41 -15.19 4.25
N ASP A 173 -13.58 -14.76 3.81
CA ASP A 173 -13.94 -14.70 2.38
C ASP A 173 -13.05 -13.73 1.60
N HIS A 174 -12.68 -12.61 2.21
CA HIS A 174 -11.76 -11.65 1.60
C HIS A 174 -10.35 -12.20 1.42
N LEU A 175 -9.85 -12.98 2.41
CA LEU A 175 -8.49 -13.53 2.38
C LEU A 175 -8.38 -14.81 1.57
N LYS A 176 -9.46 -15.58 1.44
CA LYS A 176 -9.50 -16.88 0.76
C LYS A 176 -8.89 -16.88 -0.64
N PRO A 177 -9.27 -15.99 -1.57
CA PRO A 177 -8.70 -16.00 -2.92
C PRO A 177 -7.21 -15.68 -2.93
N ILE A 178 -6.71 -14.90 -1.96
CA ILE A 178 -5.30 -14.59 -1.81
C ILE A 178 -4.55 -15.84 -1.33
N GLN A 179 -5.10 -16.56 -0.36
CA GLN A 179 -4.53 -17.79 0.21
C GLN A 179 -4.49 -18.91 -0.84
N GLU A 180 -5.58 -19.11 -1.57
CA GLU A 180 -5.65 -20.09 -2.66
C GLU A 180 -4.59 -19.82 -3.74
N LYS A 181 -4.44 -18.55 -4.13
CA LYS A 181 -3.42 -18.18 -5.13
C LYS A 181 -2.00 -18.31 -4.58
N TYR A 182 -1.79 -18.03 -3.30
CA TYR A 182 -0.50 -18.27 -2.66
C TYR A 182 -0.13 -19.76 -2.67
N GLU A 183 -1.07 -20.64 -2.29
CA GLU A 183 -0.84 -22.08 -2.29
C GLU A 183 -0.59 -22.63 -3.70
N GLU A 184 -1.35 -22.18 -4.68
CA GLU A 184 -1.15 -22.54 -6.10
C GLU A 184 0.30 -22.22 -6.54
N ILE A 185 0.75 -20.97 -6.32
CA ILE A 185 2.10 -20.53 -6.72
C ILE A 185 3.19 -21.30 -5.95
N MET A 186 2.99 -21.54 -4.65
CA MET A 186 3.99 -22.22 -3.83
C MET A 186 4.11 -23.71 -4.12
N ASN A 187 3.03 -24.34 -4.59
CA ASN A 187 3.00 -25.76 -4.92
C ASN A 187 3.41 -26.05 -6.38
N GLU A 188 3.44 -25.03 -7.24
CA GLU A 188 3.85 -25.18 -8.65
C GLU A 188 5.37 -24.98 -8.78
N GLU A 189 6.09 -26.05 -9.05
CA GLU A 189 7.54 -26.03 -9.19
C GLU A 189 7.98 -25.13 -10.36
N GLY A 190 8.85 -24.17 -10.07
CA GLY A 190 9.36 -23.18 -11.06
C GLY A 190 8.41 -22.01 -11.37
N CYS A 191 7.16 -22.02 -10.90
CA CYS A 191 6.24 -20.90 -11.11
C CYS A 191 6.77 -19.60 -10.48
N LEU A 192 7.21 -19.67 -9.24
CA LEU A 192 7.75 -18.51 -8.52
C LEU A 192 8.99 -17.92 -9.23
N ASP A 193 9.92 -18.77 -9.66
CA ASP A 193 11.13 -18.34 -10.38
C ASP A 193 10.78 -17.67 -11.71
N SER A 194 9.83 -18.22 -12.45
CA SER A 194 9.34 -17.63 -13.70
C SER A 194 8.70 -16.26 -13.49
N VAL A 195 7.88 -16.10 -12.45
CA VAL A 195 7.26 -14.81 -12.09
C VAL A 195 8.32 -13.77 -11.71
N LEU A 196 9.32 -14.18 -10.92
CA LEU A 196 10.43 -13.31 -10.51
C LEU A 196 11.28 -12.88 -11.71
N GLU A 197 11.61 -13.81 -12.61
CA GLU A 197 12.38 -13.52 -13.83
C GLU A 197 11.64 -12.54 -14.75
N GLN A 198 10.37 -12.82 -15.05
CA GLN A 198 9.53 -11.93 -15.85
C GLN A 198 9.35 -10.55 -15.19
N GLY A 199 9.21 -10.52 -13.87
CA GLY A 199 9.14 -9.31 -13.09
C GLY A 199 10.43 -8.49 -13.18
N ALA A 200 11.59 -9.16 -13.07
CA ALA A 200 12.90 -8.53 -13.18
C ALA A 200 13.13 -7.93 -14.57
N VAL A 201 12.73 -8.62 -15.64
CA VAL A 201 12.84 -8.10 -17.01
C VAL A 201 12.04 -6.79 -17.14
N ARG A 202 10.76 -6.80 -16.76
CA ARG A 202 9.91 -5.58 -16.83
C ARG A 202 10.41 -4.44 -15.96
N ALA A 203 10.87 -4.76 -14.75
CA ALA A 203 11.44 -3.78 -13.84
C ALA A 203 12.71 -3.14 -14.42
N ASN A 204 13.61 -3.94 -14.97
CA ASN A 204 14.83 -3.48 -15.60
C ASN A 204 14.59 -2.60 -16.83
N GLU A 205 13.60 -2.91 -17.67
CA GLU A 205 13.24 -2.07 -18.83
C GLU A 205 12.89 -0.63 -18.42
N VAL A 206 12.13 -0.46 -17.35
CA VAL A 206 11.78 0.88 -16.84
C VAL A 206 12.97 1.52 -16.14
N ALA A 207 13.66 0.77 -15.29
CA ALA A 207 14.77 1.26 -14.48
C ALA A 207 15.95 1.75 -15.35
N GLU A 208 16.37 0.97 -16.36
CA GLU A 208 17.46 1.33 -17.25
C GLU A 208 17.18 2.61 -18.03
N LYS A 209 15.92 2.82 -18.44
CA LYS A 209 15.51 4.06 -19.11
C LYS A 209 15.70 5.28 -18.20
N THR A 210 15.24 5.18 -16.95
CA THR A 210 15.41 6.26 -15.96
C THR A 210 16.89 6.49 -15.63
N CYS A 211 17.65 5.42 -15.43
CA CYS A 211 19.07 5.49 -15.18
C CYS A 211 19.84 6.15 -16.36
N ALA A 212 19.47 5.81 -17.59
CA ALA A 212 20.07 6.42 -18.78
C ALA A 212 19.76 7.92 -18.84
N ASP A 213 18.52 8.32 -18.58
CA ASP A 213 18.10 9.72 -18.54
C ASP A 213 18.86 10.50 -17.45
N VAL A 214 19.03 9.93 -16.27
CA VAL A 214 19.79 10.54 -15.15
C VAL A 214 21.28 10.70 -15.52
N ARG A 215 21.91 9.65 -16.06
CA ARG A 215 23.31 9.69 -16.49
C ARG A 215 23.52 10.74 -17.59
N ASP A 216 22.63 10.80 -18.57
CA ASP A 216 22.69 11.78 -19.66
C ASP A 216 22.53 13.22 -19.13
N ALA A 217 21.60 13.44 -18.19
CA ALA A 217 21.41 14.75 -17.58
C ALA A 217 22.64 15.22 -16.79
N MET A 218 23.34 14.30 -16.11
CA MET A 218 24.58 14.56 -15.37
C MET A 218 25.81 14.66 -16.26
N GLY A 219 25.72 14.34 -17.55
CA GLY A 219 26.83 14.37 -18.50
C GLY A 219 27.77 13.17 -18.41
N PHE A 220 27.31 12.04 -17.85
CA PHE A 220 28.10 10.81 -17.85
C PHE A 220 28.19 10.21 -19.26
N VAL A 221 29.33 9.63 -19.57
CA VAL A 221 29.56 8.91 -20.85
C VAL A 221 28.72 7.64 -20.86
N HIS A 222 27.95 7.44 -21.92
CA HIS A 222 27.15 6.22 -22.09
C HIS A 222 28.09 5.00 -22.22
N ARG A 223 27.90 4.02 -21.36
CA ARG A 223 28.57 2.73 -21.50
C ARG A 223 27.94 2.03 -22.71
N LYS A 224 28.70 1.78 -23.78
CA LYS A 224 28.24 0.93 -24.86
C LYS A 224 27.87 -0.44 -24.25
N SER A 225 26.65 -0.90 -24.50
CA SER A 225 26.21 -2.22 -24.06
C SER A 225 27.24 -3.27 -24.50
N ARG A 226 27.75 -4.07 -23.59
CA ARG A 226 28.66 -5.19 -23.88
C ARG A 226 27.91 -6.47 -24.26
N TYR A 227 26.60 -6.41 -24.34
CA TYR A 227 25.75 -7.56 -24.67
C TYR A 227 24.93 -7.21 -25.93
N MET A 228 25.49 -7.53 -27.07
CA MET A 228 24.78 -7.96 -28.25
C MET A 228 24.91 -9.48 -28.34
#